data_636a5da4f1d1d410b495b7a1d66dd68b
#
_entry.id   636a5da4f1d1d410b495b7a1d66dd68b
#
_cell.length_a   1.000
_cell.length_b   1.000
_cell.length_c   1.000
_cell.angle_alpha   90.00
_cell.angle_beta   90.00
_cell.angle_gamma   90.00
#
_symmetry.space_group_name_H-M   'P 1'
#
loop_
_entity.id
_entity.type
_entity.pdbx_description
1 polymer ?
#
loop_
_entity_poly.entity_id
_entity_poly.type
_entity_poly.pdbx_seq_one_letter_code
_entity_poly.pdbx_strand_id
1 'polypeptide(L)'
;YSLQGETRTAGLPTVFVRLTGCPLRCQYCDTAYAFSGGEIMSLDAIVDQVAGYKPRYICVTGGEPLAQPNCIPLLKRLCDAGYEVSLETSGSLDVSAVDPRVSKVLDLKTPGSAEVARNRYENIDLLTPNDQVKFVICSREDYDWAVSKLIQYRLDKRAGEVLMSPSHHELDARSLAEWIIADNLPVRLQMQLHKILWNDEPGH
;
A
#
# COMPACT_ATOMS: atom_id res chain seq x y z
N TYR A 1 -3.73 14.27 -7.89
CA TYR A 1 -4.10 13.44 -9.01
C TYR A 1 -2.87 13.15 -9.85
N SER A 2 -2.50 11.87 -9.97
CA SER A 2 -1.29 11.42 -10.64
C SER A 2 -1.49 10.02 -11.22
N LEU A 3 -0.42 9.38 -11.73
CA LEU A 3 -0.44 7.96 -12.04
C LEU A 3 -0.20 7.15 -10.77
N GLN A 4 -0.94 6.04 -10.60
CA GLN A 4 -0.58 5.08 -9.56
C GLN A 4 0.80 4.51 -9.86
N GLY A 5 1.73 4.68 -8.94
CA GLY A 5 3.12 4.25 -9.09
C GLY A 5 3.35 2.79 -8.74
N GLU A 6 2.39 2.19 -8.04
CA GLU A 6 2.50 0.86 -7.46
C GLU A 6 1.19 0.07 -7.61
N THR A 7 1.12 -1.12 -7.03
CA THR A 7 -0.08 -1.96 -6.95
C THR A 7 -0.59 -2.49 -8.31
N ARG A 8 -1.77 -3.12 -8.29
CA ARG A 8 -2.44 -3.68 -9.48
C ARG A 8 -2.76 -2.61 -10.52
N THR A 9 -2.99 -1.38 -10.08
CA THR A 9 -3.39 -0.26 -10.92
C THR A 9 -2.23 0.64 -11.34
N ALA A 10 -0.98 0.17 -11.21
CA ALA A 10 0.20 0.91 -11.64
C ALA A 10 0.08 1.40 -13.08
N GLY A 11 0.37 2.68 -13.30
CA GLY A 11 0.26 3.37 -14.60
C GLY A 11 -1.13 3.93 -14.89
N LEU A 12 -2.13 3.71 -14.04
CA LEU A 12 -3.47 4.26 -14.24
C LEU A 12 -3.66 5.62 -13.53
N PRO A 13 -4.34 6.59 -14.16
CA PRO A 13 -4.66 7.87 -13.54
C PRO A 13 -5.51 7.66 -12.27
N THR A 14 -5.03 8.16 -11.14
CA THR A 14 -5.59 7.90 -9.81
C THR A 14 -5.64 9.17 -8.97
N VAL A 15 -6.71 9.40 -8.23
CA VAL A 15 -6.74 10.41 -7.18
C VAL A 15 -6.24 9.81 -5.88
N PHE A 16 -5.24 10.44 -5.28
CA PHE A 16 -4.71 10.05 -3.98
C PHE A 16 -5.35 10.89 -2.88
N VAL A 17 -6.05 10.22 -1.95
CA VAL A 17 -6.54 10.83 -0.72
C VAL A 17 -5.57 10.43 0.39
N ARG A 18 -4.65 11.34 0.72
CA ARG A 18 -3.60 11.08 1.71
C ARG A 18 -4.01 11.59 3.09
N LEU A 19 -4.20 10.66 4.03
CA LEU A 19 -4.52 10.96 5.41
C LEU A 19 -3.24 11.08 6.24
N THR A 20 -3.24 11.98 7.23
CA THR A 20 -2.08 12.21 8.09
C THR A 20 -2.11 11.33 9.34
N GLY A 21 -0.97 11.22 10.01
CA GLY A 21 -0.78 10.36 11.17
C GLY A 21 -0.35 8.94 10.81
N CYS A 22 0.63 8.42 11.55
CA CYS A 22 1.10 7.04 11.42
C CYS A 22 1.63 6.56 12.77
N PRO A 23 1.25 5.36 13.25
CA PRO A 23 1.80 4.79 14.48
C PRO A 23 3.18 4.13 14.28
N LEU A 24 3.67 4.04 13.02
CA LEU A 24 4.94 3.43 12.66
C LEU A 24 6.00 4.49 12.36
N ARG A 25 7.28 4.07 12.42
CA ARG A 25 8.47 4.88 12.06
C ARG A 25 9.43 4.03 11.24
N CYS A 26 8.94 3.56 10.08
CA CYS A 26 9.75 2.75 9.18
C CYS A 26 11.02 3.48 8.77
N GLN A 27 12.15 2.78 8.76
CA GLN A 27 13.46 3.35 8.44
C GLN A 27 13.49 3.95 7.01
N TYR A 28 12.89 3.28 6.07
CA TYR A 28 12.83 3.67 4.66
C TYR A 28 11.60 4.52 4.28
N CYS A 29 10.94 5.14 5.26
CA CYS A 29 9.70 5.86 5.00
C CYS A 29 9.94 7.05 4.07
N ASP A 30 9.37 7.00 2.86
CA ASP A 30 9.41 8.07 1.86
C ASP A 30 8.29 9.12 2.06
N THR A 31 7.37 8.88 2.98
CA THR A 31 6.17 9.69 3.21
C THR A 31 6.16 10.29 4.64
N ALA A 32 7.33 10.54 5.22
CA ALA A 32 7.44 11.08 6.59
C ALA A 32 6.70 12.44 6.76
N TYR A 33 6.51 13.19 5.70
CA TYR A 33 5.72 14.42 5.71
C TYR A 33 4.24 14.18 6.09
N ALA A 34 3.71 12.96 5.93
CA ALA A 34 2.36 12.60 6.32
C ALA A 34 2.23 12.20 7.81
N PHE A 35 3.28 12.29 8.63
CA PHE A 35 3.18 11.99 10.06
C PHE A 35 2.35 13.02 10.82
N SER A 36 2.33 14.28 10.33
CA SER A 36 1.63 15.38 10.96
C SER A 36 1.22 16.43 9.94
N GLY A 37 0.49 17.46 10.39
CA GLY A 37 0.02 18.51 9.51
C GLY A 37 -1.25 18.12 8.76
N GLY A 38 -1.38 18.60 7.53
CA GLY A 38 -2.59 18.42 6.73
C GLY A 38 -3.69 19.42 7.04
N GLU A 39 -4.80 19.29 6.34
CA GLU A 39 -5.99 20.14 6.48
C GLU A 39 -7.16 19.30 7.00
N ILE A 40 -7.92 19.89 7.94
CA ILE A 40 -9.14 19.25 8.44
C ILE A 40 -10.26 19.49 7.43
N MET A 41 -10.76 18.43 6.82
CA MET A 41 -11.83 18.46 5.84
C MET A 41 -13.01 17.60 6.28
N SER A 42 -14.22 18.01 5.92
CA SER A 42 -15.39 17.13 6.05
C SER A 42 -15.34 16.02 5.00
N LEU A 43 -16.02 14.89 5.27
CA LEU A 43 -16.08 13.80 4.28
C LEU A 43 -16.74 14.26 2.97
N ASP A 44 -17.76 15.13 3.06
CA ASP A 44 -18.43 15.69 1.88
C ASP A 44 -17.47 16.54 1.04
N ALA A 45 -16.69 17.41 1.68
CA ALA A 45 -15.69 18.23 0.98
C ALA A 45 -14.62 17.37 0.28
N ILE A 46 -14.19 16.26 0.89
CA ILE A 46 -13.24 15.33 0.26
C ILE A 46 -13.86 14.69 -0.99
N VAL A 47 -15.09 14.18 -0.87
CA VAL A 47 -15.80 13.53 -1.99
C VAL A 47 -16.04 14.51 -3.13
N ASP A 48 -16.45 15.74 -2.83
CA ASP A 48 -16.66 16.80 -3.82
C ASP A 48 -15.36 17.17 -4.54
N GLN A 49 -14.27 17.30 -3.81
CA GLN A 49 -12.95 17.57 -4.39
C GLN A 49 -12.48 16.43 -5.30
N VAL A 50 -12.65 15.18 -4.88
CA VAL A 50 -12.36 13.99 -5.68
C VAL A 50 -13.16 14.00 -6.97
N ALA A 51 -14.47 14.29 -6.90
CA ALA A 51 -15.36 14.35 -8.07
C ALA A 51 -14.90 15.38 -9.11
N GLY A 52 -14.28 16.48 -8.68
CA GLY A 52 -13.73 17.51 -9.55
C GLY A 52 -12.69 17.00 -10.55
N TYR A 53 -11.94 15.94 -10.20
CA TYR A 53 -10.95 15.30 -11.08
C TYR A 53 -11.56 14.29 -12.05
N LYS A 54 -12.82 13.90 -11.87
CA LYS A 54 -13.53 12.86 -12.65
C LYS A 54 -12.75 11.54 -12.74
N PRO A 55 -12.22 11.01 -11.63
CA PRO A 55 -11.41 9.81 -11.66
C PRO A 55 -12.27 8.56 -11.81
N ARG A 56 -11.63 7.46 -12.24
CA ARG A 56 -12.16 6.11 -12.04
C ARG A 56 -11.58 5.48 -10.78
N TYR A 57 -10.29 5.69 -10.55
CA TYR A 57 -9.53 5.05 -9.48
C TYR A 57 -9.20 6.04 -8.38
N ILE A 58 -9.37 5.60 -7.13
CA ILE A 58 -9.01 6.36 -5.94
C ILE A 58 -8.14 5.48 -5.05
N CYS A 59 -7.03 6.03 -4.60
CA CYS A 59 -6.16 5.43 -3.60
C CYS A 59 -6.27 6.22 -2.29
N VAL A 60 -6.83 5.61 -1.26
CA VAL A 60 -6.77 6.14 0.10
C VAL A 60 -5.50 5.61 0.75
N THR A 61 -4.61 6.52 1.09
CA THR A 61 -3.27 6.25 1.61
C THR A 61 -2.91 7.28 2.68
N GLY A 62 -1.65 7.39 3.07
CA GLY A 62 -1.24 8.43 3.98
C GLY A 62 0.05 8.11 4.71
N GLY A 63 0.10 8.41 6.00
CA GLY A 63 0.88 7.70 6.97
C GLY A 63 0.26 6.31 7.19
N GLU A 64 -0.72 6.18 8.12
CA GLU A 64 -1.57 4.99 8.22
C GLU A 64 -3.03 5.45 8.19
N PRO A 65 -3.76 5.24 7.07
CA PRO A 65 -5.12 5.75 6.91
C PRO A 65 -6.09 5.28 7.99
N LEU A 66 -5.97 4.01 8.42
CA LEU A 66 -6.85 3.43 9.43
C LEU A 66 -6.65 4.00 10.85
N ALA A 67 -5.58 4.79 11.07
CA ALA A 67 -5.39 5.55 12.30
C ALA A 67 -6.38 6.74 12.39
N GLN A 68 -6.97 7.15 11.28
CA GLN A 68 -7.96 8.23 11.24
C GLN A 68 -9.38 7.69 11.48
N PRO A 69 -10.12 8.23 12.46
CA PRO A 69 -11.45 7.71 12.83
C PRO A 69 -12.44 7.66 11.68
N ASN A 70 -12.33 8.60 10.74
CA ASN A 70 -13.25 8.73 9.61
C ASN A 70 -12.77 8.01 8.34
N CYS A 71 -11.68 7.23 8.39
CA CYS A 71 -11.19 6.50 7.23
C CYS A 71 -12.22 5.49 6.71
N ILE A 72 -12.78 4.65 7.58
CA ILE A 72 -13.79 3.65 7.21
C ILE A 72 -15.04 4.30 6.59
N PRO A 73 -15.66 5.33 7.19
CA PRO A 73 -16.77 6.06 6.55
C PRO A 73 -16.38 6.69 5.20
N LEU A 74 -15.16 7.21 5.05
CA LEU A 74 -14.68 7.76 3.79
C LEU A 74 -14.61 6.71 2.69
N LEU A 75 -13.97 5.56 2.96
CA LEU A 75 -13.87 4.44 2.03
C LEU A 75 -15.24 4.01 1.53
N LYS A 76 -16.21 3.86 2.44
CA LYS A 76 -17.59 3.51 2.10
C LYS A 76 -18.22 4.54 1.18
N ARG A 77 -18.12 5.84 1.50
CA ARG A 77 -18.69 6.92 0.67
C ARG A 77 -18.09 6.95 -0.74
N LEU A 78 -16.79 6.74 -0.88
CA LEU A 78 -16.15 6.69 -2.18
C LEU A 78 -16.65 5.50 -3.01
N CYS A 79 -16.81 4.33 -2.40
CA CYS A 79 -17.42 3.17 -3.07
C CYS A 79 -18.88 3.41 -3.44
N ASP A 80 -19.68 4.04 -2.55
CA ASP A 80 -21.08 4.39 -2.80
C ASP A 80 -21.23 5.42 -3.94
N ALA A 81 -20.23 6.27 -4.14
CA ALA A 81 -20.15 7.19 -5.27
C ALA A 81 -19.74 6.51 -6.60
N GLY A 82 -19.46 5.21 -6.60
CA GLY A 82 -19.17 4.41 -7.78
C GLY A 82 -17.71 4.36 -8.21
N TYR A 83 -16.78 4.81 -7.37
CA TYR A 83 -15.35 4.76 -7.65
C TYR A 83 -14.76 3.37 -7.36
N GLU A 84 -13.70 3.02 -8.11
CA GLU A 84 -12.83 1.89 -7.78
C GLU A 84 -11.80 2.35 -6.73
N VAL A 85 -11.97 1.88 -5.49
CA VAL A 85 -11.22 2.35 -4.32
C VAL A 85 -10.20 1.33 -3.87
N SER A 86 -8.96 1.76 -3.69
CA SER A 86 -7.92 1.01 -2.99
C SER A 86 -7.56 1.67 -1.65
N LEU A 87 -7.12 0.86 -0.70
CA LEU A 87 -6.60 1.28 0.59
C LEU A 87 -5.17 0.75 0.73
N GLU A 88 -4.18 1.63 0.79
CA GLU A 88 -2.82 1.27 1.17
C GLU A 88 -2.67 1.41 2.69
N THR A 89 -2.41 0.30 3.36
CA THR A 89 -2.26 0.22 4.83
C THR A 89 -1.03 -0.56 5.22
N SER A 90 -0.38 -0.13 6.29
CA SER A 90 0.75 -0.83 6.89
C SER A 90 0.38 -2.20 7.49
N GLY A 91 -0.93 -2.49 7.59
CA GLY A 91 -1.40 -3.72 8.23
C GLY A 91 -1.22 -3.80 9.74
N SER A 92 -0.82 -2.72 10.40
CA SER A 92 -0.65 -2.67 11.85
C SER A 92 -1.98 -2.52 12.62
N LEU A 93 -3.03 -2.08 11.95
CA LEU A 93 -4.37 -1.90 12.49
C LEU A 93 -5.34 -2.91 11.89
N ASP A 94 -6.48 -3.11 12.56
CA ASP A 94 -7.53 -4.03 12.15
C ASP A 94 -8.21 -3.57 10.85
N VAL A 95 -8.27 -4.46 9.85
CA VAL A 95 -8.90 -4.21 8.55
C VAL A 95 -10.32 -4.80 8.45
N SER A 96 -10.84 -5.41 9.49
CA SER A 96 -12.12 -6.13 9.46
C SER A 96 -13.33 -5.26 9.11
N ALA A 97 -13.26 -3.95 9.43
CA ALA A 97 -14.32 -2.99 9.16
C ALA A 97 -14.23 -2.35 7.76
N VAL A 98 -13.20 -2.68 6.97
CA VAL A 98 -13.04 -2.13 5.62
C VAL A 98 -14.13 -2.71 4.70
N ASP A 99 -14.79 -1.84 3.93
CA ASP A 99 -15.83 -2.23 2.97
C ASP A 99 -15.26 -3.26 1.98
N PRO A 100 -15.94 -4.40 1.73
CA PRO A 100 -15.45 -5.48 0.87
C PRO A 100 -15.23 -5.07 -0.60
N ARG A 101 -15.78 -3.96 -1.03
CA ARG A 101 -15.54 -3.39 -2.37
C ARG A 101 -14.17 -2.74 -2.50
N VAL A 102 -13.55 -2.36 -1.39
CA VAL A 102 -12.22 -1.75 -1.36
C VAL A 102 -11.15 -2.80 -1.58
N SER A 103 -10.24 -2.58 -2.53
CA SER A 103 -9.04 -3.39 -2.69
C SER A 103 -8.00 -2.98 -1.63
N LYS A 104 -7.78 -3.84 -0.65
CA LYS A 104 -6.75 -3.63 0.37
C LYS A 104 -5.36 -3.98 -0.18
N VAL A 105 -4.41 -3.08 0.00
CA VAL A 105 -2.98 -3.32 -0.22
C VAL A 105 -2.33 -3.39 1.15
N LEU A 106 -2.12 -4.60 1.65
CA LEU A 106 -1.57 -4.88 2.97
C LEU A 106 -0.04 -4.91 2.89
N ASP A 107 0.61 -3.86 3.37
CA ASP A 107 2.08 -3.74 3.37
C ASP A 107 2.65 -4.41 4.63
N LEU A 108 3.02 -5.69 4.53
CA LEU A 108 3.66 -6.42 5.61
C LEU A 108 5.11 -5.95 5.78
N LYS A 109 5.39 -5.38 6.94
CA LYS A 109 6.69 -4.80 7.28
C LYS A 109 7.75 -5.85 7.48
N THR A 110 8.83 -5.75 6.70
CA THR A 110 10.00 -6.62 6.76
C THR A 110 10.93 -6.22 7.93
N PRO A 111 11.90 -7.05 8.32
CA PRO A 111 12.88 -6.69 9.36
C PRO A 111 13.58 -5.35 9.10
N GLY A 112 13.99 -5.09 7.83
CA GLY A 112 14.66 -3.84 7.44
C GLY A 112 13.83 -2.59 7.64
N SER A 113 12.51 -2.70 7.76
CA SER A 113 11.66 -1.56 8.12
C SER A 113 11.86 -1.06 9.57
N ALA A 114 12.43 -1.88 10.46
CA ALA A 114 12.47 -1.73 11.91
C ALA A 114 11.07 -1.78 12.60
N GLU A 115 10.00 -2.11 11.87
CA GLU A 115 8.61 -2.15 12.36
C GLU A 115 7.94 -3.54 12.22
N VAL A 116 8.73 -4.59 11.98
CA VAL A 116 8.25 -5.96 11.78
C VAL A 116 7.35 -6.48 12.92
N ALA A 117 7.60 -6.04 14.16
CA ALA A 117 6.81 -6.40 15.33
C ALA A 117 5.39 -5.78 15.34
N ARG A 118 5.14 -4.83 14.45
CA ARG A 118 3.85 -4.15 14.32
C ARG A 118 2.90 -4.85 13.34
N ASN A 119 3.35 -5.87 12.63
CA ASN A 119 2.48 -6.64 11.73
C ASN A 119 1.37 -7.34 12.53
N ARG A 120 0.13 -7.06 12.15
CA ARG A 120 -1.06 -7.75 12.66
C ARG A 120 -1.42 -8.88 11.69
N TYR A 121 -0.90 -10.08 11.94
CA TYR A 121 -1.06 -11.23 11.05
C TYR A 121 -2.50 -11.73 10.92
N GLU A 122 -3.38 -11.42 11.89
CA GLU A 122 -4.81 -11.72 11.84
C GLU A 122 -5.50 -11.06 10.64
N ASN A 123 -4.96 -9.95 10.12
CA ASN A 123 -5.46 -9.30 8.92
C ASN A 123 -5.35 -10.19 7.66
N ILE A 124 -4.43 -11.16 7.65
CA ILE A 124 -4.24 -12.07 6.53
C ILE A 124 -5.46 -12.97 6.32
N ASP A 125 -6.15 -13.33 7.40
CA ASP A 125 -7.36 -14.18 7.33
C ASP A 125 -8.56 -13.41 6.73
N LEU A 126 -8.46 -12.08 6.65
CA LEU A 126 -9.47 -11.18 6.10
C LEU A 126 -9.20 -10.78 4.64
N LEU A 127 -8.14 -11.31 4.04
CA LEU A 127 -7.81 -11.04 2.64
C LEU A 127 -8.70 -11.84 1.69
N THR A 128 -8.96 -11.24 0.54
CA THR A 128 -9.76 -11.79 -0.56
C THR A 128 -8.97 -11.73 -1.87
N PRO A 129 -9.42 -12.37 -2.95
CA PRO A 129 -8.79 -12.22 -4.27
C PRO A 129 -8.80 -10.79 -4.83
N ASN A 130 -9.57 -9.87 -4.24
CA ASN A 130 -9.53 -8.45 -4.58
C ASN A 130 -8.36 -7.69 -3.95
N ASP A 131 -7.72 -8.29 -2.94
CA ASP A 131 -6.68 -7.66 -2.15
C ASP A 131 -5.27 -8.00 -2.63
N GLN A 132 -4.29 -7.26 -2.16
CA GLN A 132 -2.89 -7.42 -2.46
C GLN A 132 -2.08 -7.44 -1.17
N VAL A 133 -0.99 -8.20 -1.16
CA VAL A 133 0.03 -8.15 -0.10
C VAL A 133 1.30 -7.55 -0.70
N LYS A 134 1.89 -6.58 -0.02
CA LYS A 134 3.12 -5.92 -0.45
C LYS A 134 4.22 -6.13 0.58
N PHE A 135 5.43 -6.33 0.09
CA PHE A 135 6.68 -6.33 0.85
C PHE A 135 7.63 -5.30 0.25
N VAL A 136 8.18 -4.41 1.07
CA VAL A 136 9.33 -3.56 0.69
C VAL A 136 10.59 -4.26 1.16
N ILE A 137 11.48 -4.55 0.22
CA ILE A 137 12.69 -5.37 0.42
C ILE A 137 13.90 -4.47 0.42
N CYS A 138 14.63 -4.42 1.55
CA CYS A 138 15.86 -3.63 1.70
C CYS A 138 17.11 -4.48 1.48
N SER A 139 17.03 -5.80 1.72
CA SER A 139 18.16 -6.70 1.73
C SER A 139 17.77 -8.13 1.36
N ARG A 140 18.78 -9.00 1.24
CA ARG A 140 18.55 -10.45 1.08
C ARG A 140 17.85 -11.06 2.29
N GLU A 141 18.12 -10.57 3.50
CA GLU A 141 17.44 -11.02 4.72
C GLU A 141 15.94 -10.72 4.67
N ASP A 142 15.56 -9.52 4.23
CA ASP A 142 14.16 -9.14 4.05
C ASP A 142 13.46 -10.04 3.01
N TYR A 143 14.17 -10.34 1.91
CA TYR A 143 13.65 -11.23 0.90
C TYR A 143 13.39 -12.63 1.45
N ASP A 144 14.38 -13.23 2.12
CA ASP A 144 14.24 -14.57 2.71
C ASP A 144 13.12 -14.60 3.76
N TRP A 145 12.99 -13.54 4.55
CA TRP A 145 11.89 -13.38 5.50
C TRP A 145 10.54 -13.30 4.77
N ALA A 146 10.42 -12.46 3.71
CA ALA A 146 9.18 -12.33 2.94
C ALA A 146 8.78 -13.65 2.27
N VAL A 147 9.73 -14.41 1.72
CA VAL A 147 9.51 -15.76 1.19
C VAL A 147 8.99 -16.69 2.27
N SER A 148 9.56 -16.65 3.49
CA SER A 148 9.08 -17.45 4.62
C SER A 148 7.61 -17.13 4.96
N LYS A 149 7.21 -15.84 4.91
CA LYS A 149 5.82 -15.40 5.17
C LYS A 149 4.88 -15.76 4.03
N LEU A 150 5.33 -15.64 2.78
CA LEU A 150 4.58 -16.11 1.62
C LEU A 150 4.16 -17.56 1.77
N ILE A 151 5.10 -18.44 2.14
CA ILE A 151 4.87 -19.88 2.33
C ILE A 151 4.04 -20.14 3.59
N GLN A 152 4.43 -19.56 4.73
CA GLN A 152 3.77 -19.77 6.02
C GLN A 152 2.28 -19.48 5.98
N TYR A 153 1.91 -18.36 5.35
CA TYR A 153 0.54 -17.88 5.29
C TYR A 153 -0.17 -18.21 3.97
N ARG A 154 0.53 -18.83 3.01
CA ARG A 154 0.00 -19.14 1.67
C ARG A 154 -0.59 -17.89 1.01
N LEU A 155 0.15 -16.78 1.03
CA LEU A 155 -0.34 -15.48 0.61
C LEU A 155 -0.77 -15.45 -0.86
N ASP A 156 -0.11 -16.23 -1.71
CA ASP A 156 -0.43 -16.45 -3.14
C ASP A 156 -1.80 -17.10 -3.38
N LYS A 157 -2.41 -17.67 -2.34
CA LYS A 157 -3.75 -18.28 -2.39
C LYS A 157 -4.80 -17.45 -1.67
N ARG A 158 -4.40 -16.50 -0.83
CA ARG A 158 -5.31 -15.67 -0.01
C ARG A 158 -5.58 -14.32 -0.64
N ALA A 159 -4.56 -13.70 -1.20
CA ALA A 159 -4.66 -12.44 -1.93
C ALA A 159 -4.67 -12.68 -3.43
N GLY A 160 -5.14 -11.70 -4.19
CA GLY A 160 -5.10 -11.75 -5.64
C GLY A 160 -3.68 -11.59 -6.19
N GLU A 161 -2.84 -10.82 -5.50
CA GLU A 161 -1.43 -10.62 -5.87
C GLU A 161 -0.54 -10.45 -4.64
N VAL A 162 0.69 -10.94 -4.75
CA VAL A 162 1.77 -10.64 -3.81
C VAL A 162 2.83 -9.82 -4.53
N LEU A 163 3.17 -8.68 -3.98
CA LEU A 163 4.07 -7.69 -4.56
C LEU A 163 5.37 -7.64 -3.77
N MET A 164 6.52 -7.66 -4.45
CA MET A 164 7.83 -7.40 -3.84
C MET A 164 8.43 -6.17 -4.52
N SER A 165 8.66 -5.12 -3.73
CA SER A 165 9.24 -3.85 -4.19
C SER A 165 10.64 -3.68 -3.60
N PRO A 166 11.66 -3.32 -4.39
CA PRO A 166 12.94 -2.95 -3.81
C PRO A 166 12.80 -1.62 -3.08
N SER A 167 13.40 -1.50 -1.89
CA SER A 167 13.53 -0.21 -1.20
C SER A 167 14.43 0.70 -2.02
N HIS A 168 13.94 1.91 -2.28
CA HIS A 168 14.65 2.88 -3.10
C HIS A 168 16.00 3.25 -2.44
N HIS A 169 17.07 3.24 -3.21
CA HIS A 169 18.48 3.45 -2.80
C HIS A 169 19.11 2.35 -1.90
N GLU A 170 18.36 1.34 -1.42
CA GLU A 170 18.92 0.30 -0.56
C GLU A 170 19.13 -1.02 -1.32
N LEU A 171 18.21 -1.37 -2.23
CA LEU A 171 18.28 -2.61 -3.00
C LEU A 171 18.16 -2.32 -4.51
N ASP A 172 19.12 -2.83 -5.27
CA ASP A 172 19.03 -2.81 -6.72
C ASP A 172 17.87 -3.69 -7.22
N ALA A 173 17.02 -3.10 -8.06
CA ALA A 173 15.84 -3.77 -8.59
C ALA A 173 16.14 -5.03 -9.41
N ARG A 174 17.27 -5.02 -10.12
CA ARG A 174 17.75 -6.18 -10.88
C ARG A 174 18.07 -7.35 -9.96
N SER A 175 18.75 -7.09 -8.84
CA SER A 175 19.07 -8.12 -7.85
C SER A 175 17.79 -8.77 -7.30
N LEU A 176 16.77 -8.00 -6.95
CA LEU A 176 15.47 -8.55 -6.51
C LEU A 176 14.80 -9.38 -7.62
N ALA A 177 14.83 -8.89 -8.86
CA ALA A 177 14.26 -9.61 -9.99
C ALA A 177 14.96 -10.97 -10.22
N GLU A 178 16.30 -11.00 -10.15
CA GLU A 178 17.09 -12.23 -10.29
C GLU A 178 16.77 -13.24 -9.17
N TRP A 179 16.56 -12.80 -7.92
CA TRP A 179 16.16 -13.69 -6.83
C TRP A 179 14.76 -14.27 -7.06
N ILE A 180 13.78 -13.44 -7.44
CA ILE A 180 12.41 -13.89 -7.73
C ILE A 180 12.40 -14.94 -8.85
N ILE A 181 13.18 -14.72 -9.92
CA ILE A 181 13.28 -15.64 -11.06
C ILE A 181 13.97 -16.93 -10.64
N ALA A 182 15.09 -16.85 -9.92
CA ALA A 182 15.85 -18.02 -9.47
C ALA A 182 15.01 -18.94 -8.58
N ASP A 183 14.19 -18.35 -7.69
CA ASP A 183 13.34 -19.10 -6.76
C ASP A 183 11.96 -19.44 -7.36
N ASN A 184 11.70 -19.02 -8.61
CA ASN A 184 10.41 -19.23 -9.31
C ASN A 184 9.18 -18.89 -8.46
N LEU A 185 9.22 -17.73 -7.78
CA LEU A 185 8.17 -17.34 -6.84
C LEU A 185 6.90 -16.87 -7.55
N PRO A 186 5.72 -17.21 -7.04
CA PRO A 186 4.44 -16.70 -7.54
C PRO A 186 4.16 -15.27 -7.03
N VAL A 187 5.09 -14.36 -7.26
CA VAL A 187 5.02 -12.96 -6.85
C VAL A 187 5.28 -12.03 -8.02
N ARG A 188 4.85 -10.79 -7.91
CA ARG A 188 5.10 -9.76 -8.89
C ARG A 188 6.18 -8.81 -8.39
N LEU A 189 7.23 -8.60 -9.20
CA LEU A 189 8.15 -7.50 -8.99
C LEU A 189 7.40 -6.18 -9.19
N GLN A 190 7.45 -5.30 -8.21
CA GLN A 190 6.78 -4.01 -8.26
C GLN A 190 7.81 -2.89 -8.15
N MET A 191 7.95 -2.12 -9.23
CA MET A 191 8.72 -0.88 -9.22
C MET A 191 7.85 0.29 -8.74
N GLN A 192 8.48 1.28 -8.13
CA GLN A 192 7.85 2.55 -7.79
C GLN A 192 7.92 3.46 -9.03
N LEU A 193 6.88 3.40 -9.87
CA LEU A 193 6.87 4.07 -11.17
C LEU A 193 7.05 5.59 -11.05
N HIS A 194 6.48 6.20 -10.00
CA HIS A 194 6.61 7.64 -9.76
C HIS A 194 8.08 8.06 -9.55
N LYS A 195 8.90 7.23 -8.90
CA LYS A 195 10.34 7.52 -8.72
C LYS A 195 11.12 7.43 -10.03
N ILE A 196 10.69 6.57 -10.95
CA ILE A 196 11.30 6.45 -12.27
C ILE A 196 10.94 7.65 -13.15
N LEU A 197 9.69 8.12 -13.08
CA LEU A 197 9.17 9.18 -13.95
C LEU A 197 9.53 10.58 -13.42
N TRP A 198 9.51 10.80 -12.11
CA TRP A 198 9.60 12.13 -11.49
C TRP A 198 10.70 12.25 -10.41
N ASN A 199 11.64 11.29 -10.33
CA ASN A 199 12.83 11.38 -9.46
C ASN A 199 12.51 11.77 -8.01
N ASP A 200 11.55 11.10 -7.36
CA ASP A 200 11.11 11.38 -5.98
C ASP A 200 10.47 12.77 -5.77
N GLU A 201 10.03 13.47 -6.81
CA GLU A 201 9.34 14.74 -6.67
C GLU A 201 8.02 14.55 -5.88
N PRO A 202 7.83 15.29 -4.76
CA PRO A 202 6.63 15.13 -3.94
C PRO A 202 5.34 15.49 -4.69
N GLY A 203 4.30 14.68 -4.53
CA GLY A 203 2.98 14.95 -5.11
C GLY A 203 2.69 14.20 -6.42
N HIS A 204 3.62 13.35 -6.83
CA HIS A 204 3.48 12.49 -8.00
C HIS A 204 3.36 11.02 -7.64
#